data_9d820b3477b809ff798e29e44dd3c336
#
_entry.id   9d820b3477b809ff798e29e44dd3c336
#
_cell.length_a   1.000
_cell.length_b   1.000
_cell.length_c   1.000
_cell.angle_alpha   90.00
_cell.angle_beta   90.00
_cell.angle_gamma   90.00
#
_symmetry.space_group_name_H-M   'P 1'
#
loop_
_entity.id
_entity.type
_entity.pdbx_description
1 polymer ?
#
loop_
_entity_poly.entity_id
_entity_poly.type
_entity_poly.pdbx_seq_one_letter_code
_entity_poly.pdbx_strand_id
1 'polypeptide(L)'
;MKKILILIALFTLILVGCMAQDDAPADQTAEEPTEDQTVGEITIVDGLGEHTFDGPQERIVAIEWNVAEELLAVGVQPVAVTDVEGFNKWVTIDQALDESVVDVGLRQEPNIEEIAKLEPDVIVGVTGYQEAMLPELEKIAPVVLLDSQSEEAIADIYASTLNNLRTVAQLVGKEQEAEAAITRVEDRMAEAQANIEAADLATLEFVFTQAYSSNDVPEFRLFTPNSMVSHVLEGMGLTNKIQDQEDEAYGFITANVEGVANYQEALFIHTVQLDDPLFENLSSNSAWNSLHFVENDLMFDAGSGVWTFGSVLSMETLINNVEEALTK
;
A
#
# COMPACT_ATOMS: atom_id res chain seq x y z
N MET A 1 1.61 -61.28 18.94
CA MET A 1 1.78 -62.64 18.33
C MET A 1 1.70 -62.48 16.83
N LYS A 2 2.71 -63.11 16.17
CA LYS A 2 2.85 -63.40 14.73
C LYS A 2 3.15 -62.17 13.85
N LYS A 3 4.41 -61.88 13.47
CA LYS A 3 5.44 -62.58 12.64
C LYS A 3 5.17 -62.47 11.13
N ILE A 4 6.10 -61.75 10.44
CA ILE A 4 7.01 -62.22 9.35
C ILE A 4 6.33 -62.18 7.97
N LEU A 5 6.91 -61.63 6.90
CA LEU A 5 8.12 -62.05 6.17
C LEU A 5 8.58 -60.98 5.13
N ILE A 6 9.86 -60.90 5.05
CA ILE A 6 10.74 -60.26 4.07
C ILE A 6 10.69 -61.05 2.73
N LEU A 7 10.78 -60.38 1.59
CA LEU A 7 11.34 -60.99 0.39
C LEU A 7 12.23 -60.00 -0.39
N ILE A 8 13.50 -60.30 -0.36
CA ILE A 8 14.58 -59.74 -1.17
C ILE A 8 14.62 -60.55 -2.48
N ALA A 9 14.72 -59.91 -3.61
CA ALA A 9 15.16 -60.54 -4.86
C ALA A 9 16.18 -59.64 -5.57
N LEU A 10 17.39 -60.14 -5.49
CA LEU A 10 18.62 -59.76 -6.16
C LEU A 10 18.63 -60.41 -7.55
N PHE A 11 18.91 -59.69 -8.64
CA PHE A 11 19.37 -60.33 -9.88
C PHE A 11 20.33 -59.45 -10.68
N THR A 12 21.50 -59.90 -10.63
CA THR A 12 22.76 -59.93 -11.35
C THR A 12 22.94 -59.23 -12.70
N LEU A 13 24.13 -58.59 -12.75
CA LEU A 13 24.93 -58.14 -13.88
C LEU A 13 25.10 -59.20 -15.01
N ILE A 14 25.10 -58.74 -16.25
CA ILE A 14 25.91 -59.33 -17.32
C ILE A 14 26.64 -58.20 -18.08
N LEU A 15 27.97 -58.23 -17.97
CA LEU A 15 28.96 -57.57 -18.80
C LEU A 15 29.26 -58.42 -20.02
N VAL A 16 29.20 -57.87 -21.21
CA VAL A 16 30.02 -58.36 -22.34
C VAL A 16 30.54 -57.15 -23.09
N GLY A 17 31.84 -57.06 -23.15
CA GLY A 17 32.57 -56.03 -23.88
C GLY A 17 32.99 -56.51 -25.29
N CYS A 18 33.45 -55.63 -26.05
CA CYS A 18 34.55 -55.59 -27.01
C CYS A 18 34.27 -54.80 -28.28
N MET A 19 35.06 -53.83 -28.43
CA MET A 19 36.13 -53.44 -29.34
C MET A 19 35.73 -52.52 -30.51
N ALA A 20 36.22 -51.37 -30.37
CA ALA A 20 36.96 -50.47 -31.28
C ALA A 20 36.64 -50.46 -32.79
N GLN A 21 36.34 -49.29 -33.32
CA GLN A 21 37.18 -48.66 -34.38
C GLN A 21 36.76 -47.19 -34.59
N ASP A 22 37.76 -46.35 -34.76
CA ASP A 22 37.75 -44.90 -35.03
C ASP A 22 36.90 -44.49 -36.23
N ASP A 23 36.22 -43.35 -36.11
CA ASP A 23 36.25 -42.23 -37.03
C ASP A 23 35.46 -41.05 -36.42
N ALA A 24 36.15 -39.93 -36.17
CA ALA A 24 35.56 -38.59 -35.93
C ALA A 24 35.59 -37.81 -37.27
N PRO A 25 34.94 -36.64 -37.41
CA PRO A 25 34.10 -35.83 -36.53
C PRO A 25 32.77 -35.39 -37.16
N ALA A 26 31.77 -35.12 -36.37
CA ALA A 26 30.77 -34.11 -36.70
C ALA A 26 30.32 -33.44 -35.40
N ASP A 27 30.83 -32.26 -35.22
CA ASP A 27 30.35 -31.24 -34.30
C ASP A 27 28.86 -31.02 -34.55
N GLN A 28 28.01 -31.52 -33.66
CA GLN A 28 26.63 -31.14 -33.50
C GLN A 28 26.50 -30.60 -32.08
N THR A 29 26.78 -29.30 -31.95
CA THR A 29 26.24 -28.51 -30.88
C THR A 29 24.74 -28.69 -30.89
N ALA A 30 24.25 -29.51 -29.98
CA ALA A 30 22.84 -29.50 -29.59
C ALA A 30 22.60 -28.16 -28.93
N GLU A 31 22.02 -27.23 -29.67
CA GLU A 31 21.31 -26.12 -29.11
C GLU A 31 20.18 -26.74 -28.27
N GLU A 32 20.30 -26.64 -26.93
CA GLU A 32 19.15 -26.77 -26.07
C GLU A 32 18.12 -25.74 -26.55
N PRO A 33 16.86 -26.13 -26.76
CA PRO A 33 15.82 -25.15 -27.02
C PRO A 33 15.75 -24.29 -25.76
N THR A 34 16.17 -23.03 -25.84
CA THR A 34 15.68 -22.00 -24.96
C THR A 34 14.16 -22.05 -25.11
N GLU A 35 13.47 -22.54 -24.07
CA GLU A 35 12.05 -22.28 -23.93
C GLU A 35 11.90 -20.76 -23.95
N ASP A 36 11.50 -20.25 -25.09
CA ASP A 36 10.90 -18.95 -25.22
C ASP A 36 9.61 -19.02 -24.38
N GLN A 37 9.72 -18.64 -23.10
CA GLN A 37 8.55 -18.41 -22.26
C GLN A 37 7.82 -17.27 -22.95
N THR A 38 6.85 -17.59 -23.79
CA THR A 38 5.86 -16.66 -24.24
C THR A 38 5.19 -16.14 -22.97
N VAL A 39 5.60 -14.95 -22.54
CA VAL A 39 4.93 -14.24 -21.44
C VAL A 39 3.48 -14.16 -21.84
N GLY A 40 2.60 -14.78 -21.05
CA GLY A 40 1.19 -14.90 -21.40
C GLY A 40 0.49 -13.55 -21.34
N GLU A 41 -0.59 -13.44 -22.08
CA GLU A 41 -1.50 -12.30 -22.02
C GLU A 41 -1.97 -12.06 -20.58
N ILE A 42 -1.96 -10.80 -20.15
CA ILE A 42 -2.40 -10.37 -18.80
C ILE A 42 -3.74 -9.65 -18.97
N THR A 43 -4.75 -10.10 -18.22
CA THR A 43 -6.04 -9.42 -18.14
C THR A 43 -6.26 -8.92 -16.72
N ILE A 44 -6.46 -7.61 -16.56
CA ILE A 44 -6.81 -6.97 -15.29
C ILE A 44 -8.20 -6.35 -15.37
N VAL A 45 -8.81 -6.13 -14.22
CA VAL A 45 -10.04 -5.37 -14.07
C VAL A 45 -9.77 -4.18 -13.17
N ASP A 46 -10.12 -3.00 -13.63
CA ASP A 46 -9.98 -1.74 -12.90
C ASP A 46 -11.33 -0.98 -12.80
N GLY A 47 -11.31 0.26 -12.36
CA GLY A 47 -12.49 1.11 -12.27
C GLY A 47 -13.13 1.49 -13.61
N LEU A 48 -12.45 1.26 -14.74
CA LEU A 48 -12.96 1.49 -16.11
C LEU A 48 -13.50 0.20 -16.75
N GLY A 49 -13.08 -0.96 -16.25
CA GLY A 49 -13.48 -2.27 -16.78
C GLY A 49 -12.30 -3.23 -16.99
N GLU A 50 -12.39 -4.07 -18.03
CA GLU A 50 -11.38 -5.07 -18.33
C GLU A 50 -10.36 -4.53 -19.35
N HIS A 51 -9.07 -4.73 -19.03
CA HIS A 51 -7.94 -4.39 -19.89
C HIS A 51 -7.08 -5.63 -20.12
N THR A 52 -6.58 -5.78 -21.34
CA THR A 52 -5.72 -6.90 -21.73
C THR A 52 -4.40 -6.38 -22.31
N PHE A 53 -3.29 -6.95 -21.82
CA PHE A 53 -1.91 -6.61 -22.21
C PHE A 53 -1.19 -7.86 -22.69
N ASP A 54 -0.26 -7.71 -23.64
CA ASP A 54 0.52 -8.83 -24.21
C ASP A 54 1.54 -9.44 -23.23
N GLY A 55 1.68 -8.87 -22.01
CA GLY A 55 2.58 -9.33 -20.95
C GLY A 55 2.76 -8.27 -19.85
N PRO A 56 3.65 -8.52 -18.87
CA PRO A 56 3.94 -7.55 -17.82
C PRO A 56 4.44 -6.22 -18.38
N GLN A 57 3.95 -5.14 -17.80
CA GLN A 57 4.33 -3.79 -18.21
C GLN A 57 5.60 -3.36 -17.47
N GLU A 58 6.51 -2.68 -18.17
CA GLU A 58 7.83 -2.30 -17.63
C GLU A 58 7.96 -0.78 -17.41
N ARG A 59 7.31 0.03 -18.26
CA ARG A 59 7.43 1.49 -18.27
C ARG A 59 6.15 2.12 -17.75
N ILE A 60 5.99 2.14 -16.43
CA ILE A 60 4.78 2.61 -15.77
C ILE A 60 4.93 4.08 -15.37
N VAL A 61 3.97 4.92 -15.72
CA VAL A 61 3.78 6.25 -15.17
C VAL A 61 2.71 6.18 -14.09
N ALA A 62 3.06 6.49 -12.84
CA ALA A 62 2.15 6.55 -11.71
C ALA A 62 1.69 8.01 -11.51
N ILE A 63 0.42 8.29 -11.78
CA ILE A 63 -0.14 9.65 -11.62
C ILE A 63 -0.87 9.84 -10.29
N GLU A 64 -0.70 8.89 -9.35
CA GLU A 64 -1.14 8.93 -7.97
C GLU A 64 -0.10 8.30 -7.03
N TRP A 65 0.00 8.79 -5.79
CA TRP A 65 1.04 8.38 -4.86
C TRP A 65 0.87 6.95 -4.33
N ASN A 66 -0.37 6.50 -4.11
CA ASN A 66 -0.63 5.12 -3.73
C ASN A 66 -0.18 4.14 -4.82
N VAL A 67 -0.35 4.49 -6.11
CA VAL A 67 0.15 3.68 -7.23
C VAL A 67 1.68 3.58 -7.21
N ALA A 68 2.36 4.71 -6.96
CA ALA A 68 3.81 4.70 -6.81
C ALA A 68 4.25 3.80 -5.65
N GLU A 69 3.57 3.89 -4.51
CA GLU A 69 3.81 3.04 -3.33
C GLU A 69 3.56 1.56 -3.63
N GLU A 70 2.47 1.22 -4.33
CA GLU A 70 2.13 -0.16 -4.72
C GLU A 70 3.20 -0.77 -5.62
N LEU A 71 3.72 -0.02 -6.59
CA LEU A 71 4.84 -0.44 -7.42
C LEU A 71 6.10 -0.69 -6.58
N LEU A 72 6.43 0.23 -5.67
CA LEU A 72 7.56 0.07 -4.75
C LEU A 72 7.39 -1.15 -3.83
N ALA A 73 6.17 -1.43 -3.37
CA ALA A 73 5.85 -2.56 -2.51
C ALA A 73 6.15 -3.92 -3.17
N VAL A 74 6.03 -3.99 -4.49
CA VAL A 74 6.34 -5.18 -5.29
C VAL A 74 7.72 -5.12 -5.96
N GLY A 75 8.56 -4.15 -5.57
CA GLY A 75 9.95 -4.01 -6.03
C GLY A 75 10.11 -3.45 -7.44
N VAL A 76 9.13 -2.70 -7.94
CA VAL A 76 9.16 -2.06 -9.26
C VAL A 76 9.29 -0.54 -9.08
N GLN A 77 10.20 0.08 -9.85
CA GLN A 77 10.30 1.54 -9.92
C GLN A 77 9.44 2.06 -11.08
N PRO A 78 8.55 3.04 -10.86
CA PRO A 78 7.89 3.73 -11.96
C PRO A 78 8.90 4.55 -12.77
N VAL A 79 8.64 4.79 -14.05
CA VAL A 79 9.47 5.71 -14.84
C VAL A 79 9.19 7.17 -14.53
N ALA A 80 7.99 7.45 -14.02
CA ALA A 80 7.59 8.78 -13.56
C ALA A 80 6.50 8.71 -12.49
N VAL A 81 6.49 9.73 -11.65
CA VAL A 81 5.47 9.97 -10.61
C VAL A 81 5.06 11.45 -10.65
N THR A 82 3.82 11.72 -10.33
CA THR A 82 3.35 13.09 -10.11
C THR A 82 3.77 13.59 -8.72
N ASP A 83 4.23 14.85 -8.64
CA ASP A 83 4.54 15.56 -7.39
C ASP A 83 5.50 14.75 -6.48
N VAL A 84 6.69 14.45 -7.01
CA VAL A 84 7.73 13.69 -6.31
C VAL A 84 8.17 14.39 -5.03
N GLU A 85 8.20 15.72 -5.00
CA GLU A 85 8.52 16.49 -3.79
C GLU A 85 7.45 16.26 -2.70
N GLY A 86 6.17 16.33 -3.09
CA GLY A 86 5.05 16.03 -2.20
C GLY A 86 5.07 14.58 -1.72
N PHE A 87 5.31 13.61 -2.61
CA PHE A 87 5.46 12.21 -2.23
C PHE A 87 6.52 12.05 -1.14
N ASN A 88 7.72 12.57 -1.33
CA ASN A 88 8.82 12.46 -0.36
C ASN A 88 8.53 13.19 0.96
N LYS A 89 7.67 14.22 0.95
CA LYS A 89 7.26 14.95 2.16
C LYS A 89 6.20 14.22 2.96
N TRP A 90 5.22 13.61 2.28
CA TRP A 90 4.01 13.09 2.92
C TRP A 90 4.00 11.57 3.09
N VAL A 91 4.79 10.83 2.30
CA VAL A 91 4.84 9.38 2.30
C VAL A 91 6.16 8.91 2.90
N THR A 92 6.17 8.58 4.18
CA THR A 92 7.35 8.03 4.85
C THR A 92 7.29 6.51 4.81
N ILE A 93 8.08 5.93 3.92
CA ILE A 93 8.24 4.50 3.71
C ILE A 93 9.74 4.16 3.57
N ASP A 94 10.12 2.92 3.81
CA ASP A 94 11.53 2.49 3.71
C ASP A 94 12.03 2.44 2.26
N GLN A 95 11.13 2.21 1.29
CA GLN A 95 11.45 2.15 -0.14
C GLN A 95 11.41 3.56 -0.75
N ALA A 96 12.53 4.00 -1.28
CA ALA A 96 12.62 5.29 -1.96
C ALA A 96 12.36 5.17 -3.46
N LEU A 97 11.87 6.24 -4.06
CA LEU A 97 11.92 6.42 -5.51
C LEU A 97 13.37 6.58 -5.96
N ASP A 98 13.73 5.94 -7.07
CA ASP A 98 15.04 6.11 -7.68
C ASP A 98 15.23 7.55 -8.18
N GLU A 99 16.48 8.05 -8.16
CA GLU A 99 16.83 9.38 -8.68
C GLU A 99 16.49 9.56 -10.18
N SER A 100 16.29 8.47 -10.92
CA SER A 100 15.90 8.48 -12.32
C SER A 100 14.42 8.66 -12.56
N VAL A 101 13.58 8.55 -11.52
CA VAL A 101 12.12 8.75 -11.63
C VAL A 101 11.82 10.21 -11.95
N VAL A 102 11.07 10.43 -13.03
CA VAL A 102 10.75 11.77 -13.51
C VAL A 102 9.54 12.33 -12.79
N ASP A 103 9.63 13.57 -12.29
CA ASP A 103 8.46 14.31 -11.83
C ASP A 103 7.65 14.80 -13.03
N VAL A 104 6.38 14.40 -13.12
CA VAL A 104 5.50 14.76 -14.24
C VAL A 104 4.37 15.71 -13.82
N GLY A 105 4.65 16.61 -12.86
CA GLY A 105 3.73 17.67 -12.44
C GLY A 105 2.81 17.27 -11.30
N LEU A 106 1.76 18.02 -11.07
CA LEU A 106 0.86 17.81 -9.92
C LEU A 106 -0.09 16.64 -10.15
N ARG A 107 -0.54 16.01 -9.07
CA ARG A 107 -1.50 14.89 -9.09
C ARG A 107 -2.83 15.28 -9.76
N GLN A 108 -3.29 16.51 -9.54
CA GLN A 108 -4.53 17.05 -10.13
C GLN A 108 -4.32 17.63 -11.54
N GLU A 109 -3.08 17.90 -11.94
CA GLU A 109 -2.73 18.52 -13.21
C GLU A 109 -1.38 17.95 -13.72
N PRO A 110 -1.33 16.65 -14.09
CA PRO A 110 -0.14 16.03 -14.66
C PRO A 110 0.30 16.69 -15.95
N ASN A 111 1.60 16.76 -16.19
CA ASN A 111 2.18 17.30 -17.40
C ASN A 111 2.12 16.26 -18.54
N ILE A 112 1.08 16.34 -19.36
CA ILE A 112 0.80 15.42 -20.47
C ILE A 112 1.95 15.37 -21.47
N GLU A 113 2.64 16.50 -21.73
CA GLU A 113 3.75 16.55 -22.68
C GLU A 113 5.00 15.82 -22.14
N GLU A 114 5.28 15.92 -20.84
CA GLU A 114 6.39 15.20 -20.21
C GLU A 114 6.08 13.69 -20.15
N ILE A 115 4.85 13.31 -19.84
CA ILE A 115 4.42 11.90 -19.87
C ILE A 115 4.62 11.31 -21.28
N ALA A 116 4.19 12.02 -22.33
CA ALA A 116 4.32 11.54 -23.70
C ALA A 116 5.78 11.32 -24.13
N LYS A 117 6.74 12.14 -23.65
CA LYS A 117 8.17 11.97 -23.96
C LYS A 117 8.80 10.71 -23.35
N LEU A 118 8.16 10.18 -22.31
CA LEU A 118 8.65 8.97 -21.63
C LEU A 118 8.28 7.69 -22.37
N GLU A 119 7.38 7.76 -23.35
CA GLU A 119 6.88 6.60 -24.10
C GLU A 119 6.51 5.44 -23.14
N PRO A 120 5.55 5.66 -22.21
CA PRO A 120 5.17 4.64 -21.24
C PRO A 120 4.40 3.48 -21.89
N ASP A 121 4.50 2.29 -21.30
CA ASP A 121 3.68 1.15 -21.67
C ASP A 121 2.25 1.29 -21.14
N VAL A 122 2.12 1.92 -19.96
CA VAL A 122 0.86 2.14 -19.27
C VAL A 122 0.95 3.36 -18.34
N ILE A 123 -0.18 4.05 -18.18
CA ILE A 123 -0.36 5.12 -17.21
C ILE A 123 -1.36 4.63 -16.16
N VAL A 124 -0.99 4.68 -14.89
CA VAL A 124 -1.84 4.19 -13.79
C VAL A 124 -2.20 5.33 -12.84
N GLY A 125 -3.48 5.47 -12.56
CA GLY A 125 -4.07 6.41 -11.63
C GLY A 125 -5.20 5.77 -10.82
N VAL A 126 -6.11 6.60 -10.29
CA VAL A 126 -7.27 6.14 -9.52
C VAL A 126 -8.56 6.79 -10.01
N THR A 127 -9.69 6.13 -9.83
CA THR A 127 -11.01 6.73 -10.08
C THR A 127 -11.28 7.89 -9.13
N GLY A 128 -12.15 8.83 -9.53
CA GLY A 128 -12.47 10.03 -8.75
C GLY A 128 -11.51 11.21 -8.94
N TYR A 129 -10.31 10.96 -9.46
CA TYR A 129 -9.29 11.98 -9.64
C TYR A 129 -8.93 12.22 -11.12
N GLN A 130 -8.72 11.16 -11.91
CA GLN A 130 -8.09 11.27 -13.22
C GLN A 130 -9.04 11.07 -14.42
N GLU A 131 -10.33 10.76 -14.23
CA GLU A 131 -11.27 10.49 -15.34
C GLU A 131 -11.40 11.67 -16.30
N ALA A 132 -11.31 12.90 -15.80
CA ALA A 132 -11.38 14.08 -16.65
C ALA A 132 -10.22 14.18 -17.65
N MET A 133 -9.09 13.53 -17.36
CA MET A 133 -7.88 13.54 -18.19
C MET A 133 -7.76 12.33 -19.12
N LEU A 134 -8.60 11.31 -18.96
CA LEU A 134 -8.58 10.10 -19.79
C LEU A 134 -8.42 10.37 -21.28
N PRO A 135 -9.22 11.28 -21.92
CA PRO A 135 -9.14 11.49 -23.36
C PRO A 135 -7.78 12.00 -23.86
N GLU A 136 -6.98 12.61 -22.98
CA GLU A 136 -5.63 13.09 -23.31
C GLU A 136 -4.58 12.03 -22.99
N LEU A 137 -4.71 11.31 -21.89
CA LEU A 137 -3.80 10.26 -21.46
C LEU A 137 -3.85 9.05 -22.40
N GLU A 138 -5.03 8.63 -22.83
CA GLU A 138 -5.23 7.51 -23.76
C GLU A 138 -4.62 7.73 -25.16
N LYS A 139 -4.29 8.97 -25.53
CA LYS A 139 -3.54 9.26 -26.77
C LYS A 139 -2.08 8.89 -26.65
N ILE A 140 -1.57 8.68 -25.42
CA ILE A 140 -0.16 8.40 -25.15
C ILE A 140 0.04 6.89 -24.95
N ALA A 141 -0.73 6.29 -24.03
CA ALA A 141 -0.64 4.87 -23.67
C ALA A 141 -1.98 4.39 -23.12
N PRO A 142 -2.20 3.07 -22.98
CA PRO A 142 -3.29 2.53 -22.18
C PRO A 142 -3.33 3.15 -20.79
N VAL A 143 -4.54 3.42 -20.27
CA VAL A 143 -4.74 3.99 -18.94
C VAL A 143 -5.48 2.98 -18.07
N VAL A 144 -4.96 2.74 -16.88
CA VAL A 144 -5.57 1.93 -15.82
C VAL A 144 -5.95 2.86 -14.69
N LEU A 145 -7.21 2.88 -14.28
CA LEU A 145 -7.68 3.61 -13.11
C LEU A 145 -8.14 2.63 -12.02
N LEU A 146 -7.32 2.46 -11.00
CA LEU A 146 -7.65 1.62 -9.86
C LEU A 146 -8.92 2.13 -9.17
N ASP A 147 -9.77 1.21 -8.74
CA ASP A 147 -11.05 1.58 -8.15
C ASP A 147 -10.88 2.13 -6.73
N SER A 148 -11.36 3.35 -6.52
CA SER A 148 -11.41 4.02 -5.22
C SER A 148 -12.74 4.70 -4.93
N GLN A 149 -13.70 4.61 -5.85
CA GLN A 149 -14.94 5.39 -5.76
C GLN A 149 -16.22 4.55 -5.95
N SER A 150 -16.14 3.28 -6.25
CA SER A 150 -17.34 2.41 -6.23
C SER A 150 -17.90 2.29 -4.81
N GLU A 151 -19.19 1.98 -4.70
CA GLU A 151 -19.83 1.73 -3.39
C GLU A 151 -19.09 0.63 -2.62
N GLU A 152 -18.58 -0.40 -3.30
CA GLU A 152 -17.81 -1.48 -2.70
C GLU A 152 -16.45 -1.01 -2.20
N ALA A 153 -15.73 -0.20 -2.99
CA ALA A 153 -14.44 0.35 -2.61
C ALA A 153 -14.54 1.32 -1.41
N ILE A 154 -15.62 2.12 -1.37
CA ILE A 154 -15.87 3.06 -0.26
C ILE A 154 -16.28 2.30 1.02
N ALA A 155 -17.08 1.24 0.90
CA ALA A 155 -17.55 0.47 2.05
C ALA A 155 -16.41 -0.22 2.82
N ASP A 156 -15.30 -0.57 2.14
CA ASP A 156 -14.11 -1.16 2.74
C ASP A 156 -12.86 -0.70 1.99
N ILE A 157 -12.35 0.47 2.38
CA ILE A 157 -11.17 1.08 1.76
C ILE A 157 -9.92 0.21 1.95
N TYR A 158 -9.80 -0.52 3.05
CA TYR A 158 -8.68 -1.44 3.27
C TYR A 158 -8.69 -2.58 2.25
N ALA A 159 -9.81 -3.28 2.11
CA ALA A 159 -9.94 -4.36 1.14
C ALA A 159 -9.73 -3.86 -0.30
N SER A 160 -10.28 -2.68 -0.63
CA SER A 160 -10.08 -2.03 -1.94
C SER A 160 -8.61 -1.72 -2.19
N THR A 161 -7.87 -1.18 -1.21
CA THR A 161 -6.43 -0.93 -1.32
C THR A 161 -5.64 -2.21 -1.60
N LEU A 162 -5.94 -3.31 -0.91
CA LEU A 162 -5.28 -4.60 -1.18
C LEU A 162 -5.62 -5.15 -2.57
N ASN A 163 -6.85 -4.96 -3.06
CA ASN A 163 -7.23 -5.35 -4.42
C ASN A 163 -6.51 -4.51 -5.47
N ASN A 164 -6.34 -3.22 -5.23
CA ASN A 164 -5.58 -2.33 -6.10
C ASN A 164 -4.10 -2.73 -6.18
N LEU A 165 -3.47 -3.05 -5.04
CA LEU A 165 -2.11 -3.62 -5.02
C LEU A 165 -2.01 -4.91 -5.85
N ARG A 166 -2.99 -5.83 -5.74
CA ARG A 166 -3.03 -7.05 -6.55
C ARG A 166 -3.16 -6.74 -8.05
N THR A 167 -3.97 -5.76 -8.40
CA THR A 167 -4.14 -5.32 -9.80
C THR A 167 -2.83 -4.74 -10.35
N VAL A 168 -2.15 -3.87 -9.59
CA VAL A 168 -0.82 -3.35 -9.97
C VAL A 168 0.20 -4.48 -10.08
N ALA A 169 0.21 -5.41 -9.13
CA ALA A 169 1.12 -6.55 -9.15
C ALA A 169 0.90 -7.44 -10.38
N GLN A 170 -0.34 -7.73 -10.72
CA GLN A 170 -0.69 -8.49 -11.91
C GLN A 170 -0.25 -7.78 -13.19
N LEU A 171 -0.43 -6.45 -13.26
CA LEU A 171 0.01 -5.62 -14.38
C LEU A 171 1.51 -5.71 -14.65
N VAL A 172 2.32 -5.89 -13.60
CA VAL A 172 3.78 -5.94 -13.67
C VAL A 172 4.37 -7.36 -13.45
N GLY A 173 3.52 -8.40 -13.32
CA GLY A 173 3.94 -9.79 -13.13
C GLY A 173 4.61 -10.05 -11.76
N LYS A 174 4.07 -9.45 -10.68
CA LYS A 174 4.63 -9.46 -9.32
C LYS A 174 3.61 -9.89 -8.25
N GLU A 175 2.72 -10.80 -8.60
CA GLU A 175 1.61 -11.24 -7.73
C GLU A 175 2.12 -11.88 -6.42
N GLN A 176 3.24 -12.61 -6.48
CA GLN A 176 3.82 -13.24 -5.29
C GLN A 176 4.39 -12.20 -4.31
N GLU A 177 5.01 -11.15 -4.83
CA GLU A 177 5.55 -10.04 -4.05
C GLU A 177 4.41 -9.26 -3.36
N ALA A 178 3.27 -9.06 -4.03
CA ALA A 178 2.09 -8.42 -3.44
C ALA A 178 1.51 -9.25 -2.28
N GLU A 179 1.28 -10.55 -2.47
CA GLU A 179 0.78 -11.41 -1.39
C GLU A 179 1.77 -11.50 -0.22
N ALA A 180 3.07 -11.49 -0.49
CA ALA A 180 4.08 -11.42 0.56
C ALA A 180 4.05 -10.09 1.32
N ALA A 181 3.79 -8.97 0.65
CA ALA A 181 3.64 -7.66 1.28
C ALA A 181 2.37 -7.59 2.15
N ILE A 182 1.25 -8.12 1.67
CA ILE A 182 0.00 -8.20 2.43
C ILE A 182 0.20 -9.04 3.69
N THR A 183 0.79 -10.23 3.56
CA THR A 183 1.07 -11.11 4.70
C THR A 183 1.94 -10.42 5.75
N ARG A 184 2.96 -9.63 5.33
CA ARG A 184 3.78 -8.86 6.29
C ARG A 184 2.97 -7.87 7.10
N VAL A 185 2.04 -7.15 6.47
CA VAL A 185 1.14 -6.21 7.17
C VAL A 185 0.28 -6.96 8.19
N GLU A 186 -0.34 -8.09 7.80
CA GLU A 186 -1.17 -8.92 8.68
C GLU A 186 -0.37 -9.45 9.87
N ASP A 187 0.84 -9.97 9.65
CA ASP A 187 1.74 -10.45 10.69
C ASP A 187 2.16 -9.31 11.63
N ARG A 188 2.46 -8.11 11.08
CA ARG A 188 2.82 -6.94 11.89
C ARG A 188 1.65 -6.44 12.74
N MET A 189 0.42 -6.42 12.23
CA MET A 189 -0.78 -6.09 13.03
C MET A 189 -0.92 -7.06 14.22
N ALA A 190 -0.76 -8.36 13.98
CA ALA A 190 -0.87 -9.38 15.04
C ALA A 190 0.25 -9.25 16.09
N GLU A 191 1.48 -8.92 15.69
CA GLU A 191 2.58 -8.66 16.61
C GLU A 191 2.34 -7.40 17.45
N ALA A 192 1.92 -6.31 16.80
CA ALA A 192 1.58 -5.05 17.47
C ALA A 192 0.42 -5.22 18.45
N GLN A 193 -0.60 -6.02 18.11
CA GLN A 193 -1.68 -6.36 19.03
C GLN A 193 -1.14 -6.96 20.33
N ALA A 194 -0.26 -7.96 20.25
CA ALA A 194 0.30 -8.60 21.44
C ALA A 194 1.09 -7.61 22.31
N ASN A 195 1.82 -6.66 21.70
CA ASN A 195 2.59 -5.65 22.41
C ASN A 195 1.69 -4.57 23.06
N ILE A 196 0.62 -4.15 22.38
CA ILE A 196 -0.38 -3.21 22.90
C ILE A 196 -1.15 -3.84 24.08
N GLU A 197 -1.56 -5.13 23.97
CA GLU A 197 -2.19 -5.85 25.08
C GLU A 197 -1.28 -5.91 26.30
N ALA A 198 0.03 -6.06 26.10
CA ALA A 198 1.01 -6.09 27.19
C ALA A 198 1.30 -4.71 27.82
N ALA A 199 0.99 -3.62 27.14
CA ALA A 199 1.20 -2.25 27.62
C ALA A 199 0.17 -1.80 28.68
N ASP A 200 -0.92 -2.56 28.91
CA ASP A 200 -1.96 -2.29 29.93
C ASP A 200 -2.52 -0.85 29.86
N LEU A 201 -2.90 -0.41 28.65
CA LEU A 201 -3.43 0.93 28.41
C LEU A 201 -4.72 1.19 29.19
N ALA A 202 -4.98 2.44 29.57
CA ALA A 202 -6.19 2.85 30.28
C ALA A 202 -7.49 2.58 29.51
N THR A 203 -7.43 2.62 28.20
CA THR A 203 -8.50 2.28 27.25
C THR A 203 -7.93 1.74 25.96
N LEU A 204 -8.69 0.94 25.23
CA LEU A 204 -8.37 0.52 23.85
C LEU A 204 -9.22 1.26 22.82
N GLU A 205 -10.13 2.13 23.25
CA GLU A 205 -10.88 2.99 22.34
C GLU A 205 -9.97 4.09 21.80
N PHE A 206 -9.95 4.29 20.48
CA PHE A 206 -9.15 5.33 19.83
C PHE A 206 -10.00 6.25 18.95
N VAL A 207 -9.47 7.43 18.72
CA VAL A 207 -9.75 8.26 17.56
C VAL A 207 -8.42 8.57 16.87
N PHE A 208 -8.35 8.35 15.57
CA PHE A 208 -7.17 8.72 14.78
C PHE A 208 -7.46 9.94 13.94
N THR A 209 -6.49 10.85 13.86
CA THR A 209 -6.63 12.07 13.06
C THR A 209 -5.37 12.41 12.28
N GLN A 210 -5.55 12.78 11.01
CA GLN A 210 -4.61 13.62 10.30
C GLN A 210 -5.05 15.07 10.52
N ALA A 211 -4.26 15.83 11.27
CA ALA A 211 -4.64 17.19 11.64
C ALA A 211 -3.68 18.23 11.07
N TYR A 212 -4.17 19.42 10.80
CA TYR A 212 -3.41 20.50 10.21
C TYR A 212 -4.05 21.86 10.51
N SER A 213 -3.29 22.93 10.31
CA SER A 213 -3.76 24.31 10.39
C SER A 213 -4.18 24.81 9.01
N SER A 214 -5.45 25.16 8.83
CA SER A 214 -5.97 25.81 7.63
C SER A 214 -6.26 27.28 7.95
N ASN A 215 -5.44 28.21 7.45
CA ASN A 215 -5.54 29.63 7.78
C ASN A 215 -5.60 29.90 9.31
N ASP A 216 -4.71 29.30 10.05
CA ASP A 216 -4.62 29.33 11.53
C ASP A 216 -5.83 28.70 12.26
N VAL A 217 -6.73 28.03 11.55
CA VAL A 217 -7.85 27.29 12.14
C VAL A 217 -7.50 25.80 12.19
N PRO A 218 -7.58 25.14 13.37
CA PRO A 218 -7.38 23.70 13.47
C PRO A 218 -8.42 22.91 12.71
N GLU A 219 -7.98 22.00 11.87
CA GLU A 219 -8.82 21.02 11.18
C GLU A 219 -8.35 19.62 11.50
N PHE A 220 -9.30 18.73 11.79
CA PHE A 220 -9.06 17.34 12.15
C PHE A 220 -9.81 16.43 11.19
N ARG A 221 -9.09 15.61 10.43
CA ARG A 221 -9.68 14.51 9.67
C ARG A 221 -9.77 13.31 10.58
N LEU A 222 -10.96 13.04 11.09
CA LEU A 222 -11.21 11.91 11.99
C LEU A 222 -11.58 10.69 11.15
N PHE A 223 -10.78 9.62 11.23
CA PHE A 223 -10.93 8.45 10.38
C PHE A 223 -12.09 7.56 10.83
N THR A 224 -12.99 7.28 9.89
CA THR A 224 -14.21 6.48 10.07
C THR A 224 -13.93 4.98 9.96
N PRO A 225 -14.84 4.11 10.40
CA PRO A 225 -14.63 2.65 10.40
C PRO A 225 -14.29 2.04 9.04
N ASN A 226 -14.82 2.59 7.93
CA ASN A 226 -14.53 2.11 6.58
C ASN A 226 -13.13 2.47 6.06
N SER A 227 -12.33 3.25 6.82
CA SER A 227 -10.99 3.67 6.40
C SER A 227 -9.94 2.57 6.57
N MET A 228 -8.90 2.64 5.74
CA MET A 228 -7.69 1.81 5.89
C MET A 228 -7.06 1.97 7.27
N VAL A 229 -6.96 3.21 7.77
CA VAL A 229 -6.39 3.52 9.10
C VAL A 229 -7.15 2.81 10.20
N SER A 230 -8.48 2.88 10.19
CA SER A 230 -9.30 2.22 11.21
C SER A 230 -9.15 0.71 11.17
N HIS A 231 -9.17 0.12 9.99
CA HIS A 231 -8.98 -1.32 9.83
C HIS A 231 -7.62 -1.79 10.40
N VAL A 232 -6.54 -1.06 10.09
CA VAL A 232 -5.20 -1.38 10.60
C VAL A 232 -5.16 -1.28 12.13
N LEU A 233 -5.66 -0.21 12.72
CA LEU A 233 -5.65 -0.03 14.17
C LEU A 233 -6.56 -1.03 14.90
N GLU A 234 -7.70 -1.40 14.32
CA GLU A 234 -8.55 -2.47 14.85
C GLU A 234 -7.88 -3.84 14.74
N GLY A 235 -7.12 -4.10 13.67
CA GLY A 235 -6.25 -5.26 13.55
C GLY A 235 -5.14 -5.33 14.61
N MET A 236 -4.76 -4.18 15.18
CA MET A 236 -3.84 -4.07 16.31
C MET A 236 -4.54 -4.19 17.68
N GLY A 237 -5.82 -4.56 17.73
CA GLY A 237 -6.59 -4.77 18.95
C GLY A 237 -7.22 -3.52 19.58
N LEU A 238 -7.14 -2.38 18.89
CA LEU A 238 -7.81 -1.15 19.30
C LEU A 238 -9.28 -1.14 18.81
N THR A 239 -10.09 -0.20 19.29
CA THR A 239 -11.50 -0.05 18.88
C THR A 239 -11.76 1.39 18.47
N ASN A 240 -12.16 1.62 17.22
CA ASN A 240 -12.52 2.97 16.78
C ASN A 240 -13.71 3.50 17.57
N LYS A 241 -13.56 4.70 18.15
CA LYS A 241 -14.64 5.37 18.92
C LYS A 241 -15.73 5.93 18.04
N ILE A 242 -15.45 6.14 16.74
CA ILE A 242 -16.44 6.60 15.76
C ILE A 242 -17.17 5.37 15.24
N GLN A 243 -18.42 5.16 15.65
CA GLN A 243 -19.18 3.95 15.30
C GLN A 243 -20.43 4.23 14.46
N ASP A 244 -21.10 5.35 14.68
CA ASP A 244 -22.40 5.66 14.09
C ASP A 244 -22.24 6.68 12.94
N GLN A 245 -21.35 6.38 11.97
CA GLN A 245 -21.15 7.18 10.76
C GLN A 245 -21.48 6.36 9.53
N GLU A 246 -22.03 7.02 8.51
CA GLU A 246 -22.10 6.47 7.16
C GLU A 246 -20.69 6.35 6.57
N ASP A 247 -20.52 5.45 5.61
CA ASP A 247 -19.24 5.28 4.91
C ASP A 247 -18.86 6.57 4.18
N GLU A 248 -17.67 7.08 4.48
CA GLU A 248 -17.14 8.29 3.87
C GLU A 248 -16.23 7.95 2.70
N ALA A 249 -16.38 8.64 1.59
CA ALA A 249 -15.66 8.37 0.35
C ALA A 249 -14.12 8.34 0.49
N TYR A 250 -13.60 9.11 1.46
CA TYR A 250 -12.17 9.12 1.80
C TYR A 250 -11.88 8.55 3.19
N GLY A 251 -12.86 7.88 3.80
CA GLY A 251 -12.70 7.25 5.09
C GLY A 251 -12.50 8.21 6.26
N PHE A 252 -12.94 9.46 6.18
CA PHE A 252 -12.83 10.43 7.28
C PHE A 252 -13.94 11.49 7.25
N ILE A 253 -14.29 12.01 8.43
CA ILE A 253 -15.07 13.23 8.61
C ILE A 253 -14.14 14.39 9.00
N THR A 254 -14.50 15.62 8.62
CA THR A 254 -13.76 16.82 9.07
C THR A 254 -14.42 17.38 10.33
N ALA A 255 -13.59 17.65 11.35
CA ALA A 255 -14.02 18.19 12.62
C ALA A 255 -13.16 19.41 13.04
N ASN A 256 -13.74 20.24 13.90
CA ASN A 256 -13.04 21.25 14.66
C ASN A 256 -12.84 20.77 16.11
N VAL A 257 -12.30 21.61 17.01
CA VAL A 257 -12.11 21.28 18.44
C VAL A 257 -13.39 20.81 19.12
N GLU A 258 -14.54 21.40 18.79
CA GLU A 258 -15.84 21.02 19.39
C GLU A 258 -16.30 19.63 18.88
N GLY A 259 -16.04 19.32 17.61
CA GLY A 259 -16.31 18.00 17.04
C GLY A 259 -15.45 16.89 17.68
N VAL A 260 -14.17 17.17 17.90
CA VAL A 260 -13.23 16.27 18.56
C VAL A 260 -13.63 15.99 20.02
N ALA A 261 -14.23 16.98 20.71
CA ALA A 261 -14.68 16.81 22.10
C ALA A 261 -15.70 15.67 22.29
N ASN A 262 -16.42 15.24 21.24
CA ASN A 262 -17.32 14.10 21.31
C ASN A 262 -16.62 12.77 21.60
N TYR A 263 -15.30 12.72 21.37
CA TYR A 263 -14.47 11.52 21.48
C TYR A 263 -13.37 11.65 22.56
N GLN A 264 -13.48 12.61 23.45
CA GLN A 264 -12.44 13.01 24.39
C GLN A 264 -11.96 11.92 25.36
N GLU A 265 -12.74 10.85 25.57
CA GLU A 265 -12.39 9.73 26.46
C GLU A 265 -11.52 8.66 25.78
N ALA A 266 -11.30 8.76 24.48
CA ALA A 266 -10.50 7.82 23.70
C ALA A 266 -9.02 8.21 23.69
N LEU A 267 -8.12 7.27 23.31
CA LEU A 267 -6.77 7.58 22.90
C LEU A 267 -6.83 8.50 21.67
N PHE A 268 -6.23 9.68 21.76
CA PHE A 268 -6.15 10.63 20.65
C PHE A 268 -4.84 10.41 19.89
N ILE A 269 -4.91 9.63 18.83
CA ILE A 269 -3.74 9.31 18.00
C ILE A 269 -3.74 10.27 16.82
N HIS A 270 -2.61 10.94 16.58
CA HIS A 270 -2.54 11.96 15.55
C HIS A 270 -1.29 11.87 14.68
N THR A 271 -1.42 12.31 13.43
CA THR A 271 -0.32 12.65 12.54
C THR A 271 -0.44 14.11 12.13
N VAL A 272 0.64 14.87 12.32
CA VAL A 272 0.74 16.30 11.99
C VAL A 272 2.09 16.56 11.36
N GLN A 273 2.15 17.38 10.31
CA GLN A 273 3.43 17.75 9.71
C GLN A 273 4.31 18.54 10.68
N LEU A 274 5.62 18.28 10.65
CA LEU A 274 6.58 18.89 11.58
C LEU A 274 6.62 20.43 11.52
N ASP A 275 6.29 21.00 10.37
CA ASP A 275 6.27 22.45 10.12
C ASP A 275 4.90 23.08 10.38
N ASP A 276 3.89 22.31 10.79
CA ASP A 276 2.56 22.82 11.10
C ASP A 276 2.47 23.30 12.56
N PRO A 277 2.07 24.57 12.81
CA PRO A 277 1.98 25.14 14.16
C PRO A 277 0.71 24.71 14.93
N LEU A 278 0.01 23.66 14.52
CA LEU A 278 -1.30 23.26 15.05
C LEU A 278 -1.34 23.23 16.58
N PHE A 279 -0.46 22.48 17.21
CA PHE A 279 -0.45 22.32 18.67
C PHE A 279 0.09 23.55 19.41
N GLU A 280 0.97 24.34 18.76
CA GLU A 280 1.37 25.66 19.29
C GLU A 280 0.15 26.60 19.36
N ASN A 281 -0.64 26.66 18.29
CA ASN A 281 -1.86 27.48 18.22
C ASN A 281 -2.92 26.99 19.21
N LEU A 282 -3.08 25.67 19.37
CA LEU A 282 -4.04 25.07 20.30
C LEU A 282 -3.66 25.26 21.77
N SER A 283 -2.38 25.48 22.09
CA SER A 283 -1.91 25.64 23.48
C SER A 283 -2.60 26.76 24.25
N SER A 284 -3.08 27.79 23.56
CA SER A 284 -3.83 28.91 24.13
C SER A 284 -5.36 28.70 24.11
N ASN A 285 -5.86 27.62 23.53
CA ASN A 285 -7.29 27.35 23.42
C ASN A 285 -7.80 26.63 24.67
N SER A 286 -8.65 27.31 25.47
CA SER A 286 -9.17 26.76 26.73
C SER A 286 -10.09 25.56 26.54
N ALA A 287 -10.85 25.49 25.41
CA ALA A 287 -11.71 24.36 25.12
C ALA A 287 -10.88 23.11 24.80
N TRP A 288 -9.80 23.28 24.02
CA TRP A 288 -8.85 22.21 23.75
C TRP A 288 -8.19 21.70 25.02
N ASN A 289 -7.64 22.63 25.84
CA ASN A 289 -6.91 22.29 27.05
C ASN A 289 -7.78 21.59 28.13
N SER A 290 -9.11 21.70 28.04
CA SER A 290 -10.04 21.02 28.94
C SER A 290 -10.52 19.65 28.44
N LEU A 291 -10.04 19.18 27.28
CA LEU A 291 -10.40 17.85 26.78
C LEU A 291 -9.73 16.76 27.63
N HIS A 292 -10.44 15.67 27.89
CA HIS A 292 -9.96 14.60 28.76
C HIS A 292 -8.62 14.02 28.31
N PHE A 293 -8.46 13.75 27.02
CA PHE A 293 -7.19 13.20 26.49
C PHE A 293 -6.02 14.20 26.60
N VAL A 294 -6.28 15.51 26.64
CA VAL A 294 -5.23 16.53 26.88
C VAL A 294 -4.87 16.58 28.34
N GLU A 295 -5.86 16.54 29.27
CA GLU A 295 -5.64 16.59 30.72
C GLU A 295 -4.99 15.32 31.29
N ASN A 296 -5.14 14.18 30.60
CA ASN A 296 -4.73 12.86 31.12
C ASN A 296 -3.59 12.21 30.30
N ASP A 297 -2.88 12.97 29.46
CA ASP A 297 -1.75 12.49 28.65
C ASP A 297 -2.11 11.31 27.73
N LEU A 298 -3.34 11.33 27.14
CA LEU A 298 -3.83 10.31 26.21
C LEU A 298 -3.67 10.74 24.75
N MET A 299 -2.78 11.66 24.48
CA MET A 299 -2.40 12.10 23.13
C MET A 299 -1.14 11.36 22.68
N PHE A 300 -1.22 10.75 21.49
CA PHE A 300 -0.14 9.93 20.95
C PHE A 300 0.22 10.40 19.53
N ASP A 301 1.48 10.70 19.31
CA ASP A 301 2.00 11.15 18.03
C ASP A 301 2.43 9.92 17.20
N ALA A 302 1.71 9.67 16.10
CA ALA A 302 2.06 8.65 15.12
C ALA A 302 3.17 9.11 14.15
N GLY A 303 3.72 10.31 14.36
CA GLY A 303 4.77 10.89 13.52
C GLY A 303 4.24 11.61 12.28
N SER A 304 5.05 12.51 11.75
CA SER A 304 4.78 13.18 10.48
C SER A 304 5.07 12.23 9.31
N GLY A 305 4.29 12.33 8.23
CA GLY A 305 4.52 11.52 7.03
C GLY A 305 3.91 10.13 7.06
N VAL A 306 3.07 9.80 8.04
CA VAL A 306 2.16 8.66 7.93
C VAL A 306 1.13 8.99 6.86
N TRP A 307 1.24 8.33 5.71
CA TRP A 307 0.31 8.55 4.61
C TRP A 307 -0.96 7.72 4.79
N THR A 308 -2.01 8.38 5.25
CA THR A 308 -3.29 7.76 5.64
C THR A 308 -4.15 7.28 4.46
N PHE A 309 -3.71 7.54 3.24
CA PHE A 309 -4.33 7.14 1.95
C PHE A 309 -3.40 6.26 1.11
N GLY A 310 -2.38 5.67 1.75
CA GLY A 310 -1.39 4.82 1.10
C GLY A 310 -1.81 3.37 0.98
N SER A 311 -0.82 2.53 0.70
CA SER A 311 -0.98 1.09 0.58
C SER A 311 -0.19 0.37 1.68
N VAL A 312 0.26 -0.86 1.44
CA VAL A 312 0.86 -1.75 2.44
C VAL A 312 2.12 -1.18 3.13
N LEU A 313 2.93 -0.37 2.44
CA LEU A 313 4.14 0.23 3.04
C LEU A 313 3.77 1.35 4.02
N SER A 314 2.77 2.17 3.69
CA SER A 314 2.20 3.17 4.59
C SER A 314 1.48 2.52 5.77
N MET A 315 0.83 1.35 5.58
CA MET A 315 0.26 0.55 6.67
C MET A 315 1.35 0.07 7.63
N GLU A 316 2.48 -0.45 7.12
CA GLU A 316 3.62 -0.86 7.95
C GLU A 316 4.17 0.32 8.77
N THR A 317 4.28 1.50 8.17
CA THR A 317 4.70 2.74 8.86
C THR A 317 3.69 3.12 9.95
N LEU A 318 2.39 3.09 9.66
CA LEU A 318 1.33 3.38 10.63
C LEU A 318 1.39 2.42 11.83
N ILE A 319 1.50 1.11 11.57
CA ILE A 319 1.58 0.08 12.61
C ILE A 319 2.79 0.33 13.52
N ASN A 320 3.97 0.50 12.93
CA ASN A 320 5.21 0.69 13.67
C ASN A 320 5.16 1.93 14.56
N ASN A 321 4.70 3.05 14.01
CA ASN A 321 4.66 4.31 14.72
C ASN A 321 3.61 4.33 15.84
N VAL A 322 2.43 3.79 15.59
CA VAL A 322 1.37 3.73 16.62
C VAL A 322 1.76 2.75 17.73
N GLU A 323 2.27 1.57 17.40
CA GLU A 323 2.80 0.64 18.40
C GLU A 323 3.86 1.31 19.28
N GLU A 324 4.85 1.96 18.68
CA GLU A 324 5.91 2.67 19.40
C GLU A 324 5.36 3.77 20.30
N ALA A 325 4.37 4.54 19.83
CA ALA A 325 3.75 5.61 20.61
C ALA A 325 2.95 5.07 21.80
N LEU A 326 2.27 3.93 21.65
CA LEU A 326 1.40 3.37 22.69
C LEU A 326 2.14 2.49 23.72
N THR A 327 3.34 2.00 23.39
CA THR A 327 4.07 1.03 24.24
C THR A 327 5.29 1.62 24.96
N LYS A 328 5.62 2.91 24.72
CA LYS A 328 6.67 3.64 25.44
C LYS A 328 6.16 4.19 26.77
#